data_87f901844de83939dfb74935628c14eb
#
_entry.id   87f901844de83939dfb74935628c14eb
#
_cell.length_a   1.000
_cell.length_b   1.000
_cell.length_c   1.000
_cell.angle_alpha   90.00
_cell.angle_beta   90.00
_cell.angle_gamma   90.00
#
_symmetry.space_group_name_H-M   'P 1'
#
loop_
_entity.id
_entity.type
_entity.pdbx_description
1 polymer ?
#
loop_
_entity_poly.entity_id
_entity_poly.type
_entity_poly.pdbx_seq_one_letter_code
_entity_poly.pdbx_strand_id
1 'polypeptide(L)'
;MKSYGKKRLGKELRVSIGNGTEKEIKVEITKELLHQKYSYCPIDIARPLVFRSDTGNKKRGDSCGGLGHSYYGTSILGKSFFIHRLVWLYKHPGCYKYSEVPAVVDHINRNPHDNRYENLRAASQGLNSFNSKRGGSGTSPFRGVCWSKLHSKWVSQCNQEGKVRHKEFFPGTPEGEVAAALAWDRAAFEVYGEDAIPLLNFAKEKANYMGLKSNEQLEFGFIGGNNKQEHLDFSTLLSTGTEGGVRRV
;
A
#
# COMPACT_ATOMS: atom_id res chain seq x y z
N MET A 1 -3.43 -17.11 -16.23
CA MET A 1 -4.58 -16.37 -15.66
C MET A 1 -5.37 -17.30 -14.75
N LYS A 2 -5.17 -17.25 -13.43
CA LYS A 2 -6.00 -17.99 -12.47
C LYS A 2 -7.05 -17.04 -11.95
N SER A 3 -8.31 -17.26 -12.28
CA SER A 3 -9.46 -16.52 -11.81
C SER A 3 -9.56 -16.67 -10.30
N TYR A 4 -9.41 -15.58 -9.56
CA TYR A 4 -9.75 -15.57 -8.14
C TYR A 4 -11.27 -15.74 -8.02
N GLY A 5 -11.63 -16.92 -7.53
CA GLY A 5 -13.01 -17.38 -7.42
C GLY A 5 -13.88 -16.46 -6.60
N LYS A 6 -15.12 -16.35 -7.04
CA LYS A 6 -16.25 -15.73 -6.34
C LYS A 6 -16.23 -16.09 -4.85
N LYS A 7 -16.07 -15.09 -3.97
CA LYS A 7 -16.21 -15.25 -2.53
C LYS A 7 -17.58 -15.84 -2.23
N ARG A 8 -17.63 -17.07 -1.71
CA ARG A 8 -18.82 -17.58 -1.06
C ARG A 8 -19.11 -16.69 0.15
N LEU A 9 -20.15 -15.89 0.05
CA LEU A 9 -20.77 -15.21 1.20
C LEU A 9 -21.10 -16.26 2.24
N GLY A 10 -20.69 -16.02 3.48
CA GLY A 10 -20.63 -16.99 4.55
C GLY A 10 -21.95 -17.70 4.87
N LYS A 11 -21.82 -18.88 5.50
CA LYS A 11 -22.95 -19.62 6.06
C LYS A 11 -23.73 -18.72 7.00
N GLU A 12 -25.01 -18.53 6.69
CA GLU A 12 -26.01 -17.87 7.53
C GLU A 12 -26.24 -18.75 8.76
N LEU A 13 -26.28 -18.15 9.92
CA LEU A 13 -26.63 -18.87 11.13
C LEU A 13 -28.13 -19.09 11.11
N ARG A 14 -28.57 -20.34 10.99
CA ARG A 14 -29.98 -20.69 11.11
C ARG A 14 -30.30 -20.82 12.59
N VAL A 15 -31.16 -19.96 13.09
CA VAL A 15 -31.65 -20.01 14.46
C VAL A 15 -33.09 -20.50 14.42
N SER A 16 -33.38 -21.63 15.04
CA SER A 16 -34.76 -22.10 15.26
C SER A 16 -35.44 -21.19 16.26
N ILE A 17 -36.43 -20.45 15.81
CA ILE A 17 -37.34 -19.71 16.69
C ILE A 17 -38.51 -20.66 16.93
N GLY A 18 -38.83 -20.96 18.19
CA GLY A 18 -39.90 -21.87 18.56
C GLY A 18 -41.13 -21.70 17.68
N ASN A 19 -41.60 -22.76 17.04
CA ASN A 19 -42.67 -22.99 16.09
C ASN A 19 -42.20 -23.52 14.70
N GLY A 20 -40.99 -24.09 14.60
CA GLY A 20 -40.52 -24.75 13.37
C GLY A 20 -40.13 -23.79 12.21
N THR A 21 -40.16 -22.48 12.41
CA THR A 21 -39.67 -21.51 11.43
C THR A 21 -38.19 -21.21 11.69
N GLU A 22 -37.37 -21.52 10.70
CA GLU A 22 -35.95 -21.12 10.69
C GLU A 22 -35.86 -19.68 10.18
N LYS A 23 -35.32 -18.76 10.99
CA LYS A 23 -34.98 -17.41 10.54
C LYS A 23 -33.48 -17.36 10.27
N GLU A 24 -33.13 -16.99 9.05
CA GLU A 24 -31.76 -16.80 8.63
C GLU A 24 -31.24 -15.49 9.20
N ILE A 25 -30.36 -15.56 10.22
CA ILE A 25 -29.74 -14.40 10.84
C ILE A 25 -28.37 -14.21 10.19
N LYS A 26 -28.25 -13.16 9.43
CA LYS A 26 -26.95 -12.73 8.88
C LYS A 26 -26.11 -12.13 9.98
N VAL A 27 -25.23 -12.92 10.58
CA VAL A 27 -24.32 -12.44 11.64
C VAL A 27 -23.26 -11.55 11.01
N GLU A 28 -23.29 -10.28 11.32
CA GLU A 28 -22.30 -9.30 10.90
C GLU A 28 -21.26 -9.08 12.02
N ILE A 29 -19.99 -8.96 11.66
CA ILE A 29 -18.92 -8.61 12.60
C ILE A 29 -18.98 -7.10 12.81
N THR A 30 -19.21 -6.68 14.05
CA THR A 30 -19.27 -5.28 14.44
C THR A 30 -18.03 -4.88 15.25
N LYS A 31 -17.78 -3.58 15.33
CA LYS A 31 -16.72 -2.98 16.13
C LYS A 31 -16.92 -3.32 17.61
N GLU A 32 -18.15 -3.25 18.12
CA GLU A 32 -18.50 -3.59 19.51
C GLU A 32 -18.14 -5.04 19.85
N LEU A 33 -18.44 -5.98 18.94
CA LEU A 33 -18.04 -7.38 19.10
C LEU A 33 -16.53 -7.53 19.21
N LEU A 34 -15.78 -6.79 18.38
CA LEU A 34 -14.30 -6.82 18.44
C LEU A 34 -13.80 -6.21 19.76
N HIS A 35 -14.36 -5.09 20.21
CA HIS A 35 -13.99 -4.45 21.49
C HIS A 35 -14.33 -5.31 22.71
N GLN A 36 -15.41 -6.11 22.65
CA GLN A 36 -15.73 -7.08 23.69
C GLN A 36 -14.70 -8.23 23.75
N LYS A 37 -14.25 -8.73 22.61
CA LYS A 37 -13.37 -9.90 22.51
C LYS A 37 -11.89 -9.59 22.62
N TYR A 38 -11.45 -8.43 22.09
CA TYR A 38 -10.05 -8.11 21.91
C TYR A 38 -9.69 -6.77 22.53
N SER A 39 -8.41 -6.61 22.86
CA SER A 39 -7.73 -5.34 23.10
C SER A 39 -6.72 -5.10 21.96
N TYR A 40 -6.41 -3.85 21.68
CA TYR A 40 -5.37 -3.49 20.70
C TYR A 40 -4.02 -3.38 21.43
N CYS A 41 -3.01 -4.12 20.97
CA CYS A 41 -1.65 -4.10 21.50
C CYS A 41 -0.66 -4.08 20.30
N PRO A 42 -0.03 -2.94 19.97
CA PRO A 42 0.83 -2.81 18.80
C PRO A 42 2.23 -3.44 18.97
N ILE A 43 2.53 -4.05 20.13
CA ILE A 43 3.83 -4.72 20.37
C ILE A 43 4.01 -5.90 19.40
N ASP A 44 2.99 -6.75 19.25
CA ASP A 44 3.00 -7.76 18.18
C ASP A 44 2.48 -7.10 16.89
N ILE A 45 3.39 -6.59 16.08
CA ILE A 45 3.05 -5.86 14.84
C ILE A 45 2.23 -6.70 13.86
N ALA A 46 2.40 -8.02 13.89
CA ALA A 46 1.70 -8.94 13.01
C ALA A 46 0.27 -9.26 13.51
N ARG A 47 0.07 -9.29 14.81
CA ARG A 47 -1.18 -9.67 15.49
C ARG A 47 -1.55 -8.70 16.61
N PRO A 48 -1.80 -7.42 16.29
CA PRO A 48 -2.01 -6.38 17.31
C PRO A 48 -3.37 -6.49 18.06
N LEU A 49 -4.18 -7.49 17.75
CA LEU A 49 -5.38 -7.82 18.51
C LEU A 49 -5.08 -8.97 19.48
N VAL A 50 -5.32 -8.76 20.77
CA VAL A 50 -5.09 -9.74 21.84
C VAL A 50 -6.40 -10.06 22.55
N PHE A 51 -6.57 -11.30 23.00
CA PHE A 51 -7.79 -11.74 23.70
C PHE A 51 -7.94 -11.03 25.06
N ARG A 52 -9.14 -10.55 25.36
CA ARG A 52 -9.49 -9.90 26.64
C ARG A 52 -9.83 -10.89 27.74
N SER A 53 -10.22 -12.11 27.39
CA SER A 53 -10.60 -13.17 28.31
C SER A 53 -10.21 -14.53 27.76
N ASP A 54 -10.14 -15.52 28.58
CA ASP A 54 -9.93 -16.91 28.18
C ASP A 54 -11.09 -17.37 27.28
N THR A 55 -10.76 -18.04 26.19
CA THR A 55 -11.72 -18.57 25.21
C THR A 55 -11.21 -19.87 24.63
N GLY A 56 -11.75 -20.99 25.07
CA GLY A 56 -11.24 -22.30 24.70
C GLY A 56 -9.77 -22.46 25.07
N ASN A 57 -8.92 -22.77 24.11
CA ASN A 57 -7.47 -22.91 24.32
C ASN A 57 -6.70 -21.60 24.31
N LYS A 58 -7.38 -20.43 24.12
CA LYS A 58 -6.76 -19.11 24.10
C LYS A 58 -6.88 -18.46 25.47
N LYS A 59 -5.79 -17.86 25.93
CA LYS A 59 -5.72 -17.15 27.21
C LYS A 59 -5.82 -15.65 27.00
N ARG A 60 -6.24 -14.96 28.04
CA ARG A 60 -6.17 -13.51 28.08
C ARG A 60 -4.75 -13.05 27.79
N GLY A 61 -4.60 -12.10 26.84
CA GLY A 61 -3.31 -11.58 26.39
C GLY A 61 -2.70 -12.34 25.21
N ASP A 62 -3.21 -13.52 24.85
CA ASP A 62 -2.75 -14.20 23.63
C ASP A 62 -3.07 -13.38 22.39
N SER A 63 -2.11 -13.31 21.44
CA SER A 63 -2.34 -12.66 20.15
C SER A 63 -3.36 -13.40 19.30
N CYS A 64 -4.26 -12.64 18.66
CA CYS A 64 -5.31 -13.18 17.82
C CYS A 64 -4.80 -13.47 16.42
N GLY A 65 -5.03 -14.69 15.94
CA GLY A 65 -4.78 -15.10 14.56
C GLY A 65 -3.47 -15.85 14.36
N GLY A 66 -3.26 -16.29 13.15
CA GLY A 66 -2.09 -17.02 12.67
C GLY A 66 -1.74 -16.64 11.24
N LEU A 67 -0.51 -16.96 10.83
CA LEU A 67 -0.06 -16.76 9.46
C LEU A 67 -0.75 -17.74 8.54
N GLY A 68 -1.48 -17.22 7.55
CA GLY A 68 -1.96 -17.97 6.41
C GLY A 68 -0.91 -18.02 5.30
N HIS A 69 -1.36 -18.14 4.05
CA HIS A 69 -0.44 -18.22 2.91
C HIS A 69 0.41 -16.95 2.73
N SER A 70 -0.18 -15.76 2.88
CA SER A 70 0.52 -14.47 2.70
C SER A 70 0.14 -13.42 3.74
N TYR A 71 -0.94 -13.63 4.48
CA TYR A 71 -1.48 -12.66 5.44
C TYR A 71 -1.86 -13.35 6.75
N TYR A 72 -1.76 -12.62 7.84
CA TYR A 72 -2.33 -13.07 9.10
C TYR A 72 -3.85 -13.04 9.07
N GLY A 73 -4.46 -14.10 9.56
CA GLY A 73 -5.91 -14.27 9.58
C GLY A 73 -6.40 -14.98 10.84
N THR A 74 -7.69 -14.87 11.10
CA THR A 74 -8.37 -15.54 12.21
C THR A 74 -9.78 -15.93 11.80
N SER A 75 -10.38 -16.86 12.55
CA SER A 75 -11.77 -17.25 12.38
C SER A 75 -12.62 -16.66 13.52
N ILE A 76 -13.70 -15.98 13.16
CA ILE A 76 -14.71 -15.47 14.07
C ILE A 76 -16.08 -15.95 13.60
N LEU A 77 -16.84 -16.61 14.47
CA LEU A 77 -18.14 -17.17 14.16
C LEU A 77 -18.13 -18.07 12.89
N GLY A 78 -17.08 -18.92 12.76
CA GLY A 78 -16.91 -19.84 11.63
C GLY A 78 -16.52 -19.20 10.30
N LYS A 79 -16.25 -17.88 10.26
CA LYS A 79 -15.80 -17.15 9.06
C LYS A 79 -14.36 -16.69 9.22
N SER A 80 -13.58 -16.74 8.13
CA SER A 80 -12.18 -16.28 8.11
C SER A 80 -12.08 -14.80 7.78
N PHE A 81 -11.23 -14.08 8.52
CA PHE A 81 -10.98 -12.66 8.37
C PHE A 81 -9.47 -12.40 8.40
N PHE A 82 -9.02 -11.44 7.62
CA PHE A 82 -7.64 -10.96 7.69
C PHE A 82 -7.47 -9.99 8.88
N ILE A 83 -6.34 -10.10 9.59
CA ILE A 83 -6.06 -9.30 10.78
C ILE A 83 -6.03 -7.80 10.46
N HIS A 84 -5.36 -7.36 9.37
CA HIS A 84 -5.33 -5.94 9.00
C HIS A 84 -6.74 -5.34 8.79
N ARG A 85 -7.69 -6.11 8.25
CA ARG A 85 -9.07 -5.64 8.08
C ARG A 85 -9.85 -5.59 9.39
N LEU A 86 -9.58 -6.51 10.33
CA LEU A 86 -10.15 -6.46 11.68
C LEU A 86 -9.57 -5.31 12.49
N VAL A 87 -8.27 -5.03 12.36
CA VAL A 87 -7.62 -3.87 12.98
C VAL A 87 -8.21 -2.56 12.45
N TRP A 88 -8.43 -2.49 11.13
CA TRP A 88 -9.12 -1.34 10.55
C TRP A 88 -10.50 -1.13 11.18
N LEU A 89 -11.35 -2.16 11.21
CA LEU A 89 -12.66 -2.09 11.85
C LEU A 89 -12.56 -1.69 13.33
N TYR A 90 -11.59 -2.24 14.05
CA TYR A 90 -11.39 -1.96 15.47
C TYR A 90 -11.04 -0.50 15.75
N LYS A 91 -10.15 0.11 14.96
CA LYS A 91 -9.55 1.42 15.24
C LYS A 91 -10.20 2.57 14.47
N HIS A 92 -10.64 2.35 13.23
CA HIS A 92 -11.08 3.44 12.36
C HIS A 92 -12.38 4.10 12.89
N PRO A 93 -12.41 5.44 13.13
CA PRO A 93 -13.53 6.08 13.82
C PRO A 93 -14.86 6.01 13.06
N GLY A 94 -14.84 6.03 11.73
CA GLY A 94 -16.03 6.00 10.89
C GLY A 94 -16.45 4.61 10.43
N CYS A 95 -15.93 3.53 11.03
CA CYS A 95 -16.24 2.15 10.62
C CYS A 95 -16.77 1.36 11.82
N TYR A 96 -18.01 0.88 11.73
CA TYR A 96 -18.70 0.17 12.82
C TYR A 96 -18.98 -1.29 12.48
N LYS A 97 -19.01 -1.65 11.21
CA LYS A 97 -19.32 -2.99 10.71
C LYS A 97 -18.29 -3.45 9.68
N TYR A 98 -18.10 -4.77 9.58
CA TYR A 98 -17.11 -5.33 8.63
C TYR A 98 -17.47 -5.03 7.16
N SER A 99 -18.74 -4.88 6.85
CA SER A 99 -19.22 -4.47 5.52
C SER A 99 -18.78 -3.06 5.12
N GLU A 100 -18.48 -2.20 6.09
CA GLU A 100 -18.02 -0.82 5.90
C GLU A 100 -16.49 -0.72 5.76
N VAL A 101 -15.76 -1.80 6.03
CA VAL A 101 -14.29 -1.83 5.83
C VAL A 101 -13.99 -1.65 4.35
N PRO A 102 -13.12 -0.71 3.95
CA PRO A 102 -12.78 -0.45 2.56
C PRO A 102 -12.48 -1.73 1.78
N ALA A 103 -12.85 -1.77 0.50
CA ALA A 103 -12.60 -2.93 -0.37
C ALA A 103 -11.11 -3.31 -0.36
N VAL A 104 -10.24 -2.30 -0.36
CA VAL A 104 -8.79 -2.45 -0.23
C VAL A 104 -8.32 -1.70 1.02
N VAL A 105 -7.67 -2.42 1.95
CA VAL A 105 -6.87 -1.87 3.04
C VAL A 105 -5.42 -2.23 2.73
N ASP A 106 -4.60 -1.22 2.47
CA ASP A 106 -3.21 -1.33 2.02
C ASP A 106 -2.24 -1.13 3.18
N HIS A 107 -1.07 -1.79 3.12
CA HIS A 107 0.04 -1.62 4.04
C HIS A 107 0.99 -0.56 3.51
N ILE A 108 1.04 0.62 4.15
CA ILE A 108 1.83 1.78 3.70
C ILE A 108 3.30 1.42 3.48
N ASN A 109 3.90 0.66 4.41
CA ASN A 109 5.30 0.23 4.34
C ASN A 109 5.53 -1.01 3.43
N ARG A 110 4.52 -1.53 2.73
CA ARG A 110 4.59 -2.72 1.87
C ARG A 110 4.96 -4.02 2.59
N ASN A 111 4.88 -4.05 3.91
CA ASN A 111 5.06 -5.25 4.72
C ASN A 111 3.68 -5.82 5.11
N PRO A 112 3.20 -6.91 4.49
CA PRO A 112 1.89 -7.49 4.77
C PRO A 112 1.78 -8.11 6.17
N HIS A 113 2.90 -8.16 6.89
CA HIS A 113 2.95 -8.67 8.26
C HIS A 113 2.93 -7.54 9.31
N ASP A 114 2.97 -6.28 8.93
CA ASP A 114 2.83 -5.15 9.86
C ASP A 114 1.39 -4.63 9.86
N ASN A 115 0.56 -5.27 10.67
CA ASN A 115 -0.88 -5.00 10.77
C ASN A 115 -1.23 -3.91 11.79
N ARG A 116 -0.26 -3.12 12.26
CA ARG A 116 -0.57 -1.95 13.11
C ARG A 116 -1.43 -0.96 12.34
N TYR A 117 -2.37 -0.34 13.05
CA TYR A 117 -3.33 0.58 12.43
C TYR A 117 -2.64 1.76 11.72
N GLU A 118 -1.56 2.27 12.30
CA GLU A 118 -0.76 3.38 11.79
C GLU A 118 -0.09 3.07 10.45
N ASN A 119 0.07 1.79 10.13
CA ASN A 119 0.61 1.29 8.86
C ASN A 119 -0.48 0.92 7.83
N LEU A 120 -1.75 1.11 8.18
CA LEU A 120 -2.87 0.75 7.31
C LEU A 120 -3.52 2.01 6.72
N ARG A 121 -3.94 1.93 5.46
CA ARG A 121 -4.73 2.97 4.80
C ARG A 121 -5.82 2.37 3.93
N ALA A 122 -6.93 3.12 3.77
CA ALA A 122 -7.87 2.84 2.70
C ALA A 122 -7.21 3.19 1.35
N ALA A 123 -7.33 2.32 0.38
CA ALA A 123 -6.72 2.52 -0.93
C ALA A 123 -7.65 2.12 -2.07
N SER A 124 -7.46 2.76 -3.23
CA SER A 124 -7.99 2.23 -4.48
C SER A 124 -7.17 1.01 -4.93
N GLN A 125 -7.71 0.19 -5.81
CA GLN A 125 -6.96 -0.90 -6.42
C GLN A 125 -5.72 -0.37 -7.18
N GLY A 126 -5.83 0.82 -7.80
CA GLY A 126 -4.72 1.49 -8.47
C GLY A 126 -3.60 1.86 -7.51
N LEU A 127 -3.94 2.50 -6.39
CA LEU A 127 -2.97 2.88 -5.36
C LEU A 127 -2.28 1.67 -4.73
N ASN A 128 -3.03 0.61 -4.41
CA ASN A 128 -2.47 -0.63 -3.88
C ASN A 128 -1.50 -1.30 -4.88
N SER A 129 -1.86 -1.31 -6.17
CA SER A 129 -0.96 -1.82 -7.22
C SER A 129 0.29 -0.93 -7.38
N PHE A 130 0.13 0.38 -7.29
CA PHE A 130 1.22 1.34 -7.31
C PHE A 130 2.16 1.15 -6.11
N ASN A 131 1.64 0.90 -4.91
CA ASN A 131 2.42 0.63 -3.70
C ASN A 131 3.09 -0.76 -3.69
N SER A 132 2.76 -1.66 -4.62
CA SER A 132 3.33 -3.01 -4.65
C SER A 132 4.86 -3.00 -4.79
N LYS A 133 5.53 -4.05 -4.26
CA LYS A 133 6.96 -4.25 -4.50
C LYS A 133 7.21 -4.41 -5.99
N ARG A 134 8.27 -3.77 -6.48
CA ARG A 134 8.70 -3.91 -7.87
C ARG A 134 9.15 -5.36 -8.12
N GLY A 135 8.63 -6.00 -9.16
CA GLY A 135 9.18 -7.26 -9.66
C GLY A 135 10.59 -7.03 -10.22
N GLY A 136 11.56 -7.84 -9.83
CA GLY A 136 12.99 -7.64 -10.07
C GLY A 136 13.48 -7.79 -11.54
N SER A 137 12.61 -7.74 -12.56
CA SER A 137 12.97 -7.96 -13.96
C SER A 137 13.06 -6.67 -14.80
N GLY A 138 13.13 -5.51 -14.18
CA GLY A 138 13.23 -4.23 -14.90
C GLY A 138 14.62 -4.00 -15.50
N THR A 139 14.66 -3.35 -16.68
CA THR A 139 15.91 -2.96 -17.36
C THR A 139 16.61 -1.77 -16.70
N SER A 140 15.96 -1.09 -15.75
CA SER A 140 16.44 0.06 -14.98
C SER A 140 16.27 -0.20 -13.47
N PRO A 141 17.17 0.28 -12.59
CA PRO A 141 16.97 0.24 -11.14
C PRO A 141 15.87 1.21 -10.68
N PHE A 142 15.52 2.21 -11.47
CA PHE A 142 14.52 3.22 -11.14
C PHE A 142 13.10 2.73 -11.35
N ARG A 143 12.20 3.11 -10.44
CA ARG A 143 10.77 2.84 -10.56
C ARG A 143 10.17 3.60 -11.74
N GLY A 144 9.33 2.91 -12.53
CA GLY A 144 8.64 3.50 -13.67
C GLY A 144 9.51 3.79 -14.90
N VAL A 145 10.78 3.38 -14.86
CA VAL A 145 11.72 3.52 -15.99
C VAL A 145 11.99 2.16 -16.62
N CYS A 146 11.95 2.11 -17.94
CA CYS A 146 12.32 0.91 -18.68
C CYS A 146 13.02 1.27 -20.00
N TRP A 147 13.83 0.35 -20.51
CA TRP A 147 14.47 0.48 -21.82
C TRP A 147 13.53 0.07 -22.94
N SER A 148 13.33 0.93 -23.90
CA SER A 148 12.61 0.62 -25.14
C SER A 148 13.59 0.18 -26.23
N LYS A 149 13.62 -1.11 -26.51
CA LYS A 149 14.45 -1.66 -27.59
C LYS A 149 14.05 -1.09 -28.96
N LEU A 150 12.76 -0.84 -29.20
CA LEU A 150 12.26 -0.31 -30.46
C LEU A 150 12.76 1.10 -30.77
N HIS A 151 12.85 1.94 -29.72
CA HIS A 151 13.24 3.35 -29.88
C HIS A 151 14.69 3.62 -29.47
N SER A 152 15.40 2.63 -28.93
CA SER A 152 16.75 2.80 -28.34
C SER A 152 16.80 3.98 -27.35
N LYS A 153 15.77 4.04 -26.48
CA LYS A 153 15.56 5.14 -25.51
C LYS A 153 15.08 4.62 -24.17
N TRP A 154 15.36 5.39 -23.13
CA TRP A 154 14.71 5.22 -21.84
C TRP A 154 13.27 5.73 -21.89
N VAL A 155 12.37 5.04 -21.22
CA VAL A 155 10.95 5.40 -21.14
C VAL A 155 10.58 5.58 -19.69
N SER A 156 10.04 6.76 -19.37
CA SER A 156 9.30 7.02 -18.13
C SER A 156 7.82 6.72 -18.34
N GLN A 157 7.20 5.91 -17.51
CA GLN A 157 5.77 5.62 -17.61
C GLN A 157 5.12 5.51 -16.25
N CYS A 158 4.06 6.29 -16.05
CA CYS A 158 3.18 6.23 -14.87
C CYS A 158 1.76 5.88 -15.29
N ASN A 159 1.18 4.88 -14.62
CA ASN A 159 -0.17 4.39 -14.88
C ASN A 159 -1.07 4.59 -13.67
N GLN A 160 -2.36 4.86 -13.92
CA GLN A 160 -3.40 4.88 -12.89
C GLN A 160 -4.61 4.11 -13.40
N GLU A 161 -5.10 3.15 -12.60
CA GLU A 161 -6.29 2.34 -12.92
C GLU A 161 -6.22 1.66 -14.31
N GLY A 162 -5.04 1.15 -14.66
CA GLY A 162 -4.79 0.48 -15.94
C GLY A 162 -4.62 1.44 -17.14
N LYS A 163 -4.74 2.75 -16.94
CA LYS A 163 -4.53 3.76 -17.98
C LYS A 163 -3.16 4.41 -17.83
N VAL A 164 -2.48 4.64 -18.97
CA VAL A 164 -1.25 5.42 -19.03
C VAL A 164 -1.61 6.89 -18.76
N ARG A 165 -1.05 7.49 -17.71
CA ARG A 165 -1.21 8.90 -17.37
C ARG A 165 -0.04 9.75 -17.84
N HIS A 166 1.16 9.15 -17.85
CA HIS A 166 2.38 9.78 -18.32
C HIS A 166 3.20 8.76 -19.08
N LYS A 167 3.77 9.16 -20.22
CA LYS A 167 4.75 8.39 -20.97
C LYS A 167 5.66 9.35 -21.75
N GLU A 168 6.96 9.26 -21.49
CA GLU A 168 7.96 10.13 -22.12
C GLU A 168 9.22 9.34 -22.44
N PHE A 169 9.95 9.75 -23.51
CA PHE A 169 11.15 9.09 -24.00
C PHE A 169 12.37 9.97 -23.80
N PHE A 170 13.44 9.39 -23.28
CA PHE A 170 14.70 10.05 -22.95
C PHE A 170 15.87 9.42 -23.72
N PRO A 171 16.99 10.15 -23.93
CA PRO A 171 18.18 9.60 -24.58
C PRO A 171 18.64 8.27 -23.97
N GLY A 172 19.27 7.43 -24.79
CA GLY A 172 19.80 6.13 -24.37
C GLY A 172 21.11 6.20 -23.59
N THR A 173 21.34 7.27 -22.85
CA THR A 173 22.53 7.51 -22.02
C THR A 173 22.22 7.31 -20.53
N PRO A 174 23.22 7.18 -19.64
CA PRO A 174 22.99 7.14 -18.21
C PRO A 174 22.23 8.37 -17.67
N GLU A 175 22.53 9.57 -18.19
CA GLU A 175 21.85 10.82 -17.82
C GLU A 175 20.39 10.80 -18.28
N GLY A 176 20.12 10.19 -19.43
CA GLY A 176 18.75 9.98 -19.93
C GLY A 176 17.94 9.04 -19.05
N GLU A 177 18.58 8.03 -18.46
CA GLU A 177 17.93 7.12 -17.48
C GLU A 177 17.55 7.87 -16.21
N VAL A 178 18.45 8.71 -15.67
CA VAL A 178 18.18 9.56 -14.51
C VAL A 178 17.08 10.58 -14.80
N ALA A 179 17.13 11.23 -15.98
CA ALA A 179 16.09 12.16 -16.40
C ALA A 179 14.70 11.50 -16.50
N ALA A 180 14.65 10.28 -17.02
CA ALA A 180 13.43 9.48 -17.07
C ALA A 180 12.89 9.17 -15.65
N ALA A 181 13.77 8.90 -14.71
CA ALA A 181 13.39 8.63 -13.31
C ALA A 181 12.85 9.89 -12.61
N LEU A 182 13.44 11.06 -12.83
CA LEU A 182 12.94 12.34 -12.33
C LEU A 182 11.57 12.70 -12.93
N ALA A 183 11.39 12.45 -14.25
CA ALA A 183 10.10 12.66 -14.89
C ALA A 183 9.02 11.74 -14.32
N TRP A 184 9.39 10.49 -14.00
CA TRP A 184 8.47 9.58 -13.33
C TRP A 184 8.09 10.05 -11.92
N ASP A 185 9.05 10.54 -11.12
CA ASP A 185 8.80 11.05 -9.77
C ASP A 185 7.79 12.20 -9.80
N ARG A 186 7.94 13.15 -10.74
CA ARG A 186 6.96 14.24 -10.95
C ARG A 186 5.60 13.72 -11.34
N ALA A 187 5.52 12.87 -12.36
CA ALA A 187 4.26 12.29 -12.81
C ALA A 187 3.57 11.44 -11.74
N ALA A 188 4.33 10.68 -10.94
CA ALA A 188 3.79 9.89 -9.85
C ALA A 188 3.17 10.79 -8.76
N PHE A 189 3.82 11.91 -8.44
CA PHE A 189 3.28 12.88 -7.49
C PHE A 189 2.02 13.58 -8.02
N GLU A 190 1.99 13.97 -9.28
CA GLU A 190 0.79 14.54 -9.92
C GLU A 190 -0.40 13.60 -9.90
N VAL A 191 -0.15 12.30 -10.12
CA VAL A 191 -1.20 11.27 -10.20
C VAL A 191 -1.69 10.80 -8.84
N TYR A 192 -0.78 10.63 -7.86
CA TYR A 192 -1.06 9.97 -6.58
C TYR A 192 -0.85 10.89 -5.36
N GLY A 193 -0.41 12.15 -5.58
CA GLY A 193 -0.18 13.10 -4.50
C GLY A 193 0.84 12.58 -3.47
N GLU A 194 0.57 12.83 -2.21
CA GLU A 194 1.44 12.43 -1.09
C GLU A 194 1.63 10.93 -0.96
N ASP A 195 0.70 10.13 -1.43
CA ASP A 195 0.82 8.66 -1.45
C ASP A 195 2.00 8.18 -2.32
N ALA A 196 2.47 9.01 -3.27
CA ALA A 196 3.64 8.73 -4.08
C ALA A 196 4.97 8.95 -3.33
N ILE A 197 5.01 9.86 -2.35
CA ILE A 197 6.26 10.31 -1.69
C ILE A 197 7.15 9.15 -1.21
N PRO A 198 6.64 8.11 -0.53
CA PRO A 198 7.46 6.98 -0.07
C PRO A 198 8.07 6.15 -1.21
N LEU A 199 7.57 6.33 -2.44
CA LEU A 199 7.88 5.51 -3.61
C LEU A 199 8.74 6.23 -4.65
N LEU A 200 8.97 7.54 -4.50
CA LEU A 200 9.81 8.33 -5.39
C LEU A 200 11.25 7.80 -5.40
N ASN A 201 11.89 7.90 -6.55
CA ASN A 201 13.25 7.41 -6.75
C ASN A 201 14.28 8.26 -6.00
N PHE A 202 14.08 9.58 -5.92
CA PHE A 202 15.06 10.52 -5.36
C PHE A 202 14.57 11.18 -4.06
N ALA A 203 15.41 11.12 -3.02
CA ALA A 203 15.09 11.69 -1.71
C ALA A 203 14.96 13.22 -1.74
N LYS A 204 15.77 13.91 -2.56
CA LYS A 204 15.72 15.37 -2.74
C LYS A 204 14.38 15.83 -3.30
N GLU A 205 13.86 15.09 -4.28
CA GLU A 205 12.53 15.35 -4.82
C GLU A 205 11.44 15.12 -3.76
N LYS A 206 11.57 14.09 -2.93
CA LYS A 206 10.65 13.88 -1.81
C LYS A 206 10.59 15.09 -0.88
N ALA A 207 11.75 15.67 -0.52
CA ALA A 207 11.82 16.85 0.33
C ALA A 207 11.16 18.07 -0.33
N ASN A 208 11.36 18.26 -1.64
CA ASN A 208 10.75 19.36 -2.40
C ASN A 208 9.22 19.23 -2.41
N TYR A 209 8.68 18.06 -2.66
CA TYR A 209 7.23 17.84 -2.64
C TYR A 209 6.62 17.99 -1.24
N MET A 210 7.34 17.61 -0.19
CA MET A 210 6.89 17.84 1.19
C MET A 210 6.92 19.32 1.57
N GLY A 211 7.86 20.11 1.04
CA GLY A 211 7.97 21.57 1.26
C GLY A 211 6.91 22.39 0.51
N LEU A 212 6.38 21.88 -0.59
CA LEU A 212 5.36 22.57 -1.40
C LEU A 212 4.03 22.78 -0.67
N LYS A 213 3.76 22.07 0.43
CA LYS A 213 2.59 22.35 1.28
C LYS A 213 2.66 23.64 2.07
N SER A 214 3.83 24.23 2.23
CA SER A 214 4.02 25.46 3.01
C SER A 214 4.04 26.75 2.18
N ASN A 215 4.08 26.66 0.85
CA ASN A 215 4.12 27.84 -0.04
C ASN A 215 3.32 27.59 -1.33
N GLU A 216 2.18 28.23 -1.43
CA GLU A 216 1.30 28.25 -2.61
C GLU A 216 1.85 29.07 -3.79
N GLN A 217 3.13 29.01 -4.14
CA GLN A 217 3.65 29.64 -5.36
C GLN A 217 4.99 29.01 -5.75
N LEU A 218 4.95 27.95 -6.57
CA LEU A 218 6.05 27.68 -7.49
C LEU A 218 5.46 27.60 -8.89
N GLU A 219 5.66 28.70 -9.64
CA GLU A 219 5.50 28.70 -11.08
C GLU A 219 6.40 27.57 -11.65
N PHE A 220 5.77 26.53 -12.19
CA PHE A 220 6.44 25.56 -13.03
C PHE A 220 6.88 26.30 -14.30
N GLY A 221 8.11 26.79 -14.30
CA GLY A 221 8.75 27.29 -15.51
C GLY A 221 8.77 26.16 -16.54
N PHE A 222 7.86 26.25 -17.47
CA PHE A 222 7.84 25.47 -18.69
C PHE A 222 9.14 25.81 -19.44
N ILE A 223 10.14 24.91 -19.40
CA ILE A 223 11.31 25.03 -20.28
C ILE A 223 10.88 24.54 -21.66
N GLY A 224 10.08 25.37 -22.33
CA GLY A 224 9.95 25.40 -23.77
C GLY A 224 11.14 26.14 -24.35
N GLY A 225 11.92 25.45 -25.14
CA GLY A 225 13.03 25.84 -25.98
C GLY A 225 13.62 27.25 -25.86
N ASN A 226 14.85 27.33 -25.34
CA ASN A 226 15.99 27.96 -26.04
C ASN A 226 17.26 27.86 -25.18
N ASN A 227 18.27 27.25 -25.75
CA ASN A 227 19.70 27.25 -25.42
C ASN A 227 20.13 28.17 -24.25
N LYS A 228 20.41 27.55 -23.09
CA LYS A 228 21.63 27.81 -22.31
C LYS A 228 21.91 26.54 -21.47
N GLN A 229 23.06 25.97 -21.75
CA GLN A 229 23.63 24.80 -21.10
C GLN A 229 24.03 25.19 -19.67
N GLU A 230 23.12 25.07 -18.70
CA GLU A 230 23.51 25.04 -17.30
C GLU A 230 23.92 23.60 -16.99
N HIS A 231 25.22 23.43 -16.76
CA HIS A 231 25.83 22.20 -16.28
C HIS A 231 25.20 21.86 -14.92
N LEU A 232 24.22 20.96 -14.92
CA LEU A 232 23.79 20.29 -13.70
C LEU A 232 24.94 19.36 -13.25
N ASP A 233 25.56 19.67 -12.14
CA ASP A 233 26.57 18.81 -11.52
C ASP A 233 25.92 17.56 -10.95
N PHE A 234 25.96 16.48 -11.73
CA PHE A 234 25.38 15.19 -11.41
C PHE A 234 26.15 14.42 -10.33
N SER A 235 27.36 14.86 -9.96
CA SER A 235 28.19 14.15 -8.95
C SER A 235 27.53 14.14 -7.58
N THR A 236 26.77 15.18 -7.25
CA THR A 236 26.07 15.33 -5.97
C THR A 236 24.78 14.48 -5.89
N LEU A 237 24.14 14.15 -7.04
CA LEU A 237 22.94 13.31 -7.08
C LEU A 237 23.25 11.81 -6.92
N LEU A 238 24.43 11.38 -7.32
CA LEU A 238 24.84 9.97 -7.23
C LEU A 238 25.39 9.61 -5.83
N SER A 239 25.86 10.58 -5.04
CA SER A 239 26.44 10.33 -3.72
C SER A 239 25.41 10.07 -2.60
N THR A 240 24.14 10.40 -2.81
CA THR A 240 23.10 10.22 -1.77
C THR A 240 22.30 8.92 -1.88
N GLY A 241 22.60 8.08 -2.87
CA GLY A 241 21.89 6.81 -3.13
C GLY A 241 22.51 5.54 -2.55
N THR A 242 23.68 5.60 -1.89
CA THR A 242 24.46 4.41 -1.54
C THR A 242 24.77 4.23 -0.05
N GLU A 243 24.07 4.85 0.88
CA GLU A 243 24.19 4.50 2.29
C GLU A 243 23.09 3.53 2.74
N GLY A 244 23.24 2.30 2.31
CA GLY A 244 22.50 1.12 2.76
C GLY A 244 23.40 -0.11 2.71
N GLY A 245 24.66 0.05 3.13
CA GLY A 245 25.67 -1.01 3.14
C GLY A 245 25.34 -2.08 4.16
N VAL A 246 24.97 -3.25 3.70
CA VAL A 246 24.93 -4.50 4.43
C VAL A 246 26.34 -4.85 4.91
N ARG A 247 26.59 -4.79 6.22
CA ARG A 247 27.69 -5.54 6.84
C ARG A 247 27.25 -7.00 7.00
N ARG A 248 27.90 -7.87 6.23
CA ARG A 248 27.99 -9.31 6.56
C ARG A 248 29.09 -9.48 7.60
N VAL A 249 28.75 -10.09 8.70
CA VAL A 249 29.59 -10.99 9.50
C VAL A 249 28.79 -12.23 9.77
#